data_93d9829a15f1273b27f49e9de91a582a
#
_entry.id   93d9829a15f1273b27f49e9de91a582a
#
_cell.length_a   1.000
_cell.length_b   1.000
_cell.length_c   1.000
_cell.angle_alpha   90.00
_cell.angle_beta   90.00
_cell.angle_gamma   90.00
#
_symmetry.space_group_name_H-M   'P 1'
#
loop_
_entity.id
_entity.type
_entity.pdbx_description
1 polymer ?
#
loop_
_entity_poly.entity_id
_entity_poly.type
_entity_poly.pdbx_seq_one_letter_code
_entity_poly.pdbx_strand_id
1 'polypeptide(L)'
;MHELNELTDFHITSDTWFGRNNILDIANRFKSFSTTKKMNNAFIKNWNKKVDKTDTIFHLGNFAWDPVTADKILSKLNGKIYFICSNDDTPLLSVAKNHDNVTILDNQIVILPNHDLVLCHYPLDVWPGKDSGTIHAHGHTVYSHKTDLMIMNRFNVCLDFWNYSPIKYSTIKEFVNETN
;
A
#
# COMPACT_ATOMS: atom_id res chain seq x y z
N MET A 1 -8.83 13.96 -8.26
CA MET A 1 -8.24 13.20 -9.40
C MET A 1 -7.24 14.05 -10.19
N HIS A 2 -7.53 15.33 -10.56
CA HIS A 2 -6.55 16.16 -11.30
C HIS A 2 -5.22 16.30 -10.54
N GLU A 3 -5.26 16.65 -9.27
CA GLU A 3 -4.05 16.79 -8.43
C GLU A 3 -3.18 15.53 -8.35
N LEU A 4 -3.77 14.34 -8.41
CA LEU A 4 -3.01 13.08 -8.33
C LEU A 4 -2.21 12.78 -9.59
N ASN A 5 -2.60 13.34 -10.73
CA ASN A 5 -1.88 13.20 -11.99
C ASN A 5 -0.68 14.17 -12.11
N GLU A 6 -0.62 15.19 -11.26
CA GLU A 6 0.47 16.19 -11.23
C GLU A 6 1.61 15.80 -10.25
N LEU A 7 1.49 14.66 -9.56
CA LEU A 7 2.52 14.18 -8.66
C LEU A 7 3.80 13.84 -9.47
N THR A 8 4.95 14.29 -8.97
CA THR A 8 6.24 13.96 -9.60
C THR A 8 6.73 12.58 -9.17
N ASP A 9 6.56 12.24 -7.88
CA ASP A 9 6.84 10.93 -7.30
C ASP A 9 5.96 10.76 -6.04
N PHE A 10 5.74 9.53 -5.63
CA PHE A 10 4.91 9.19 -4.49
C PHE A 10 5.26 7.79 -3.98
N HIS A 11 4.76 7.45 -2.81
CA HIS A 11 4.94 6.13 -2.22
C HIS A 11 3.68 5.27 -2.42
N ILE A 12 3.86 3.95 -2.43
CA ILE A 12 2.78 2.98 -2.50
C ILE A 12 3.05 1.88 -1.48
N THR A 13 2.01 1.36 -0.85
CA THR A 13 2.07 0.18 0.03
C THR A 13 0.69 -0.47 0.15
N SER A 14 0.64 -1.65 0.76
CA SER A 14 -0.60 -2.35 1.10
C SER A 14 -0.40 -3.35 2.24
N ASP A 15 -1.51 -3.89 2.74
CA ASP A 15 -1.55 -5.06 3.63
C ASP A 15 -0.78 -4.89 4.94
N THR A 16 -0.83 -3.71 5.52
CA THR A 16 -0.19 -3.44 6.81
C THR A 16 -0.80 -4.27 7.95
N TRP A 17 -2.13 -4.47 7.95
CA TRP A 17 -2.85 -5.27 8.93
C TRP A 17 -2.50 -4.90 10.39
N PHE A 18 -2.40 -3.62 10.69
CA PHE A 18 -2.12 -3.13 12.03
C PHE A 18 -3.10 -3.72 13.06
N GLY A 19 -2.58 -4.25 14.16
CA GLY A 19 -3.39 -4.81 15.24
C GLY A 19 -3.92 -6.23 15.02
N ARG A 20 -3.80 -6.82 13.84
CA ARG A 20 -4.26 -8.17 13.55
C ARG A 20 -3.30 -9.23 14.10
N ASN A 21 -3.66 -9.89 15.19
CA ASN A 21 -2.76 -10.83 15.88
C ASN A 21 -2.37 -12.04 15.02
N ASN A 22 -3.34 -12.66 14.35
CA ASN A 22 -3.09 -13.86 13.53
C ASN A 22 -2.33 -13.57 12.23
N ILE A 23 -2.07 -12.31 11.88
CA ILE A 23 -1.28 -11.97 10.69
C ILE A 23 0.19 -12.39 10.85
N LEU A 24 0.66 -12.53 12.08
CA LEU A 24 2.02 -13.02 12.33
C LEU A 24 2.21 -14.41 11.74
N ASP A 25 1.23 -15.29 11.92
CA ASP A 25 1.29 -16.67 11.38
C ASP A 25 0.90 -16.70 9.91
N ILE A 26 -0.21 -16.07 9.57
CA ILE A 26 -0.78 -16.03 8.22
C ILE A 26 0.24 -15.52 7.19
N ALA A 27 0.91 -14.42 7.43
CA ALA A 27 1.92 -13.83 6.54
C ALA A 27 3.36 -14.22 6.89
N ASN A 28 3.56 -15.25 7.73
CA ASN A 28 4.87 -15.67 8.23
C ASN A 28 5.69 -14.54 8.89
N ARG A 29 5.03 -13.50 9.38
CA ARG A 29 5.67 -12.34 10.02
C ARG A 29 6.28 -12.68 11.38
N PHE A 30 5.90 -13.83 11.99
CA PHE A 30 6.49 -14.33 13.24
C PHE A 30 8.00 -14.54 13.13
N LYS A 31 8.53 -14.76 11.92
CA LYS A 31 9.98 -14.86 11.67
C LYS A 31 10.73 -13.55 11.94
N SER A 32 10.03 -12.42 11.81
CA SER A 32 10.59 -11.07 12.01
C SER A 32 10.12 -10.41 13.30
N PHE A 33 8.92 -10.76 13.78
CA PHE A 33 8.28 -10.10 14.92
C PHE A 33 7.70 -11.08 15.91
N SER A 34 8.10 -10.97 17.17
CA SER A 34 7.60 -11.84 18.25
C SER A 34 6.20 -11.45 18.77
N THR A 35 5.72 -10.24 18.43
CA THR A 35 4.39 -9.75 18.83
C THR A 35 3.88 -8.73 17.82
N THR A 36 2.54 -8.61 17.71
CA THR A 36 1.87 -7.59 16.88
C THR A 36 2.28 -6.17 17.28
N LYS A 37 2.49 -5.91 18.57
CA LYS A 37 2.97 -4.60 19.05
C LYS A 37 4.36 -4.25 18.49
N LYS A 38 5.29 -5.21 18.48
CA LYS A 38 6.63 -5.00 17.88
C LYS A 38 6.54 -4.80 16.38
N MET A 39 5.69 -5.57 15.69
CA MET A 39 5.39 -5.43 14.28
C MET A 39 4.86 -4.02 13.97
N ASN A 40 3.80 -3.58 14.65
CA ASN A 40 3.21 -2.26 14.46
C ASN A 40 4.24 -1.13 14.64
N ASN A 41 5.05 -1.20 15.70
CA ASN A 41 6.08 -0.18 15.94
C ASN A 41 7.16 -0.16 14.86
N ALA A 42 7.56 -1.32 14.36
CA ALA A 42 8.53 -1.42 13.26
C ALA A 42 7.96 -0.84 11.97
N PHE A 43 6.70 -1.13 11.63
CA PHE A 43 6.04 -0.60 10.43
C PHE A 43 5.91 0.93 10.49
N ILE A 44 5.48 1.50 11.63
CA ILE A 44 5.42 2.96 11.82
C ILE A 44 6.81 3.57 11.62
N LYS A 45 7.85 2.98 12.24
CA LYS A 45 9.22 3.47 12.12
C LYS A 45 9.71 3.42 10.67
N ASN A 46 9.47 2.31 9.98
CA ASN A 46 9.90 2.11 8.59
C ASN A 46 9.15 3.04 7.64
N TRP A 47 7.84 3.22 7.84
CA TRP A 47 7.02 4.16 7.10
C TRP A 47 7.57 5.59 7.24
N ASN A 48 7.69 6.09 8.47
CA ASN A 48 8.13 7.47 8.72
C ASN A 48 9.62 7.73 8.37
N LYS A 49 10.41 6.67 8.19
CA LYS A 49 11.78 6.78 7.65
C LYS A 49 11.79 7.03 6.13
N LYS A 50 10.75 6.58 5.43
CA LYS A 50 10.65 6.65 3.96
C LYS A 50 9.75 7.78 3.49
N VAL A 51 8.69 8.07 4.23
CA VAL A 51 7.64 9.02 3.89
C VAL A 51 7.78 10.24 4.77
N ASP A 52 8.01 11.40 4.18
CA ASP A 52 8.02 12.69 4.87
C ASP A 52 6.58 13.23 5.02
N LYS A 53 6.40 14.25 5.88
CA LYS A 53 5.07 14.81 6.17
C LYS A 53 4.38 15.42 4.94
N THR A 54 5.16 15.88 3.97
CA THR A 54 4.67 16.51 2.73
C THR A 54 4.50 15.53 1.58
N ASP A 55 5.03 14.32 1.72
CA ASP A 55 4.95 13.29 0.68
C ASP A 55 3.54 12.78 0.49
N THR A 56 3.25 12.31 -0.70
CA THR A 56 2.01 11.57 -1.02
C THR A 56 2.28 10.07 -0.95
N ILE A 57 1.34 9.33 -0.37
CA ILE A 57 1.37 7.88 -0.33
C ILE A 57 -0.01 7.28 -0.61
N PHE A 58 -0.04 6.24 -1.44
CA PHE A 58 -1.20 5.40 -1.67
C PHE A 58 -1.12 4.13 -0.84
N HIS A 59 -2.16 3.85 -0.07
CA HIS A 59 -2.31 2.59 0.64
C HIS A 59 -3.42 1.76 -0.03
N LEU A 60 -3.06 0.61 -0.56
CA LEU A 60 -3.97 -0.21 -1.35
C LEU A 60 -4.73 -1.26 -0.50
N GLY A 61 -5.27 -0.83 0.66
CA GLY A 61 -6.15 -1.65 1.48
C GLY A 61 -5.51 -2.60 2.48
N ASN A 62 -6.35 -3.19 3.33
CA ASN A 62 -5.96 -4.03 4.46
C ASN A 62 -5.10 -3.29 5.49
N PHE A 63 -5.57 -2.10 5.92
CA PHE A 63 -4.82 -1.21 6.79
C PHE A 63 -4.75 -1.68 8.24
N ALA A 64 -5.89 -1.85 8.91
CA ALA A 64 -5.94 -2.19 10.34
C ALA A 64 -7.12 -3.09 10.69
N TRP A 65 -6.96 -3.86 11.77
CA TRP A 65 -7.96 -4.86 12.20
C TRP A 65 -9.14 -4.25 12.95
N ASP A 66 -8.94 -3.18 13.69
CA ASP A 66 -9.97 -2.52 14.50
C ASP A 66 -9.87 -0.99 14.44
N PRO A 67 -10.98 -0.26 14.74
CA PRO A 67 -11.01 1.20 14.63
C PRO A 67 -10.06 1.92 15.59
N VAL A 68 -9.90 1.40 16.82
CA VAL A 68 -9.03 2.03 17.84
C VAL A 68 -7.57 1.96 17.40
N THR A 69 -7.18 0.82 16.85
CA THR A 69 -5.84 0.66 16.26
C THR A 69 -5.68 1.55 15.04
N ALA A 70 -6.66 1.60 14.12
CA ALA A 70 -6.61 2.44 12.93
C ALA A 70 -6.37 3.92 13.30
N ASP A 71 -7.19 4.48 14.17
CA ASP A 71 -7.10 5.86 14.65
C ASP A 71 -5.74 6.17 15.29
N LYS A 72 -5.30 5.32 16.20
CA LYS A 72 -4.01 5.46 16.88
C LYS A 72 -2.81 5.36 15.92
N ILE A 73 -2.89 4.55 14.87
CA ILE A 73 -1.81 4.41 13.90
C ILE A 73 -1.79 5.61 12.96
N LEU A 74 -2.94 6.02 12.41
CA LEU A 74 -3.05 7.18 11.52
C LEU A 74 -2.44 8.43 12.15
N SER A 75 -2.67 8.69 13.45
CA SER A 75 -2.10 9.84 14.15
C SER A 75 -0.57 9.85 14.24
N LYS A 76 0.11 8.76 13.85
CA LYS A 76 1.57 8.60 13.90
C LYS A 76 2.24 8.52 12.55
N LEU A 77 1.47 8.31 11.49
CA LEU A 77 2.02 8.16 10.15
C LEU A 77 2.21 9.51 9.46
N ASN A 78 3.35 9.67 8.80
CA ASN A 78 3.65 10.82 7.95
C ASN A 78 2.97 10.69 6.58
N GLY A 79 2.81 11.83 5.92
CA GLY A 79 2.39 11.95 4.52
C GLY A 79 0.92 12.27 4.37
N LYS A 80 0.55 12.65 3.13
CA LYS A 80 -0.84 12.73 2.67
C LYS A 80 -1.23 11.36 2.18
N ILE A 81 -2.12 10.68 2.91
CA ILE A 81 -2.41 9.26 2.72
C ILE A 81 -3.71 9.11 1.94
N TYR A 82 -3.63 8.54 0.75
CA TYR A 82 -4.76 8.18 -0.08
C TYR A 82 -5.03 6.68 0.03
N PHE A 83 -6.24 6.30 0.43
CA PHE A 83 -6.63 4.90 0.56
C PHE A 83 -7.50 4.43 -0.59
N ILE A 84 -7.12 3.28 -1.17
CA ILE A 84 -7.95 2.44 -2.04
C ILE A 84 -8.32 1.23 -1.20
N CYS A 85 -9.53 1.25 -0.64
CA CYS A 85 -9.94 0.30 0.38
C CYS A 85 -10.22 -1.11 -0.19
N SER A 86 -9.90 -2.11 0.61
CA SER A 86 -10.36 -3.49 0.47
C SER A 86 -11.71 -3.70 1.18
N ASN A 87 -12.25 -4.92 1.10
CA ASN A 87 -13.46 -5.30 1.85
C ASN A 87 -13.25 -5.29 3.37
N ASP A 88 -12.01 -5.41 3.84
CA ASP A 88 -11.68 -5.51 5.27
C ASP A 88 -11.32 -4.14 5.91
N ASP A 89 -11.47 -3.04 5.17
CA ASP A 89 -11.10 -1.69 5.66
C ASP A 89 -12.25 -0.93 6.36
N THR A 90 -13.35 -1.59 6.72
CA THR A 90 -14.43 -0.98 7.53
C THR A 90 -13.90 -0.28 8.80
N PRO A 91 -12.91 -0.84 9.55
CA PRO A 91 -12.31 -0.16 10.69
C PRO A 91 -11.68 1.18 10.34
N LEU A 92 -10.95 1.26 9.21
CA LEU A 92 -10.36 2.50 8.70
C LEU A 92 -11.43 3.51 8.33
N LEU A 93 -12.46 3.10 7.57
CA LEU A 93 -13.54 3.99 7.10
C LEU A 93 -14.26 4.69 8.25
N SER A 94 -14.40 4.03 9.40
CA SER A 94 -15.08 4.59 10.58
C SER A 94 -14.34 5.76 11.23
N VAL A 95 -13.02 5.87 11.06
CA VAL A 95 -12.15 6.86 11.71
C VAL A 95 -11.43 7.81 10.77
N ALA A 96 -11.37 7.50 9.48
CA ALA A 96 -10.61 8.27 8.48
C ALA A 96 -10.91 9.77 8.51
N LYS A 97 -12.19 10.17 8.71
CA LYS A 97 -12.64 11.56 8.80
C LYS A 97 -12.03 12.36 9.96
N ASN A 98 -11.41 11.70 10.94
CA ASN A 98 -10.79 12.35 12.09
C ASN A 98 -9.34 12.81 11.78
N HIS A 99 -8.83 12.50 10.57
CA HIS A 99 -7.45 12.77 10.18
C HIS A 99 -7.38 13.58 8.89
N ASP A 100 -6.95 14.85 8.99
CA ASP A 100 -6.91 15.80 7.86
C ASP A 100 -5.96 15.38 6.73
N ASN A 101 -4.99 14.53 7.04
CA ASN A 101 -4.03 14.00 6.06
C ASN A 101 -4.47 12.69 5.40
N VAL A 102 -5.71 12.24 5.65
CA VAL A 102 -6.28 11.00 5.12
C VAL A 102 -7.39 11.28 4.13
N THR A 103 -7.32 10.67 2.96
CA THR A 103 -8.35 10.71 1.93
C THR A 103 -8.73 9.29 1.51
N ILE A 104 -10.00 8.96 1.60
CA ILE A 104 -10.54 7.72 1.04
C ILE A 104 -10.92 7.98 -0.41
N LEU A 105 -10.40 7.19 -1.33
CA LEU A 105 -10.77 7.24 -2.74
C LEU A 105 -12.00 6.35 -2.96
N ASP A 106 -13.05 6.89 -3.59
CA ASP A 106 -14.32 6.19 -3.78
C ASP A 106 -14.22 5.02 -4.76
N ASN A 107 -13.23 5.05 -5.64
CA ASN A 107 -13.02 4.02 -6.65
C ASN A 107 -12.11 2.91 -6.15
N GLN A 108 -12.50 1.66 -6.35
CA GLN A 108 -11.65 0.50 -6.07
C GLN A 108 -10.50 0.35 -7.08
N ILE A 109 -10.64 0.92 -8.27
CA ILE A 109 -9.61 0.99 -9.30
C ILE A 109 -9.33 2.46 -9.58
N VAL A 110 -8.10 2.88 -9.37
CA VAL A 110 -7.64 4.25 -9.63
C VAL A 110 -6.65 4.23 -10.78
N ILE A 111 -6.92 5.03 -11.79
CA ILE A 111 -6.06 5.17 -12.97
C ILE A 111 -5.34 6.51 -12.86
N LEU A 112 -4.02 6.48 -12.98
CA LEU A 112 -3.14 7.64 -13.02
C LEU A 112 -2.49 7.72 -14.42
N PRO A 113 -3.16 8.32 -15.42
CA PRO A 113 -2.72 8.27 -16.82
C PRO A 113 -1.33 8.87 -17.05
N ASN A 114 -1.00 9.98 -16.36
CA ASN A 114 0.31 10.64 -16.49
C ASN A 114 1.47 9.81 -15.93
N HIS A 115 1.15 8.70 -15.24
CA HIS A 115 2.11 7.78 -14.66
C HIS A 115 2.10 6.40 -15.34
N ASP A 116 1.20 6.16 -16.30
CA ASP A 116 0.97 4.82 -16.88
C ASP A 116 0.74 3.78 -15.75
N LEU A 117 -0.12 4.12 -14.77
CA LEU A 117 -0.28 3.35 -13.55
C LEU A 117 -1.76 3.13 -13.23
N VAL A 118 -2.08 1.88 -12.90
CA VAL A 118 -3.37 1.45 -12.34
C VAL A 118 -3.15 0.92 -10.93
N LEU A 119 -3.90 1.46 -9.97
CA LEU A 119 -3.88 1.07 -8.57
C LEU A 119 -5.17 0.30 -8.22
N CYS A 120 -5.04 -0.84 -7.59
CA CYS A 120 -6.16 -1.62 -7.05
C CYS A 120 -5.67 -2.48 -5.88
N HIS A 121 -6.55 -2.78 -4.92
CA HIS A 121 -6.18 -3.72 -3.86
C HIS A 121 -5.92 -5.12 -4.42
N TYR A 122 -6.76 -5.56 -5.36
CA TYR A 122 -6.71 -6.92 -5.91
C TYR A 122 -5.80 -7.01 -7.14
N PRO A 123 -5.09 -8.15 -7.34
CA PRO A 123 -4.37 -8.41 -8.58
C PRO A 123 -5.36 -8.63 -9.73
N LEU A 124 -5.36 -7.72 -10.70
CA LEU A 124 -6.19 -7.81 -11.89
C LEU A 124 -5.47 -8.59 -12.99
N ASP A 125 -6.18 -9.42 -13.73
CA ASP A 125 -5.64 -10.09 -14.92
C ASP A 125 -5.71 -9.20 -16.16
N VAL A 126 -6.67 -8.27 -16.18
CA VAL A 126 -6.84 -7.27 -17.25
C VAL A 126 -7.05 -5.90 -16.61
N TRP A 127 -6.34 -4.89 -17.11
CA TRP A 127 -6.46 -3.49 -16.69
C TRP A 127 -6.25 -2.55 -17.87
N PRO A 128 -6.73 -1.29 -17.79
CA PRO A 128 -6.53 -0.30 -18.85
C PRO A 128 -5.04 -0.08 -19.17
N GLY A 129 -4.69 -0.18 -20.45
CA GLY A 129 -3.32 0.05 -20.91
C GLY A 129 -2.35 -1.12 -20.69
N LYS A 130 -2.81 -2.31 -20.27
CA LYS A 130 -1.94 -3.49 -20.06
C LYS A 130 -1.05 -3.78 -21.25
N ASP A 131 -1.64 -3.84 -22.44
CA ASP A 131 -0.92 -4.18 -23.67
C ASP A 131 -0.04 -3.01 -24.19
N SER A 132 -0.18 -1.82 -23.60
CA SER A 132 0.61 -0.63 -23.89
C SER A 132 1.67 -0.35 -22.82
N GLY A 133 1.92 -1.29 -21.90
CA GLY A 133 2.97 -1.17 -20.89
C GLY A 133 2.54 -0.53 -19.57
N THR A 134 1.25 -0.16 -19.40
CA THR A 134 0.76 0.40 -18.13
C THR A 134 1.00 -0.57 -16.99
N ILE A 135 1.57 -0.07 -15.89
CA ILE A 135 1.84 -0.84 -14.67
C ILE A 135 0.56 -0.99 -13.87
N HIS A 136 0.31 -2.19 -13.34
CA HIS A 136 -0.72 -2.42 -12.34
C HIS A 136 -0.08 -2.70 -10.99
N ALA A 137 -0.19 -1.77 -10.05
CA ALA A 137 0.23 -1.97 -8.66
C ALA A 137 -0.93 -2.49 -7.80
N HIS A 138 -0.68 -3.56 -7.04
CA HIS A 138 -1.69 -4.23 -6.22
C HIS A 138 -1.16 -4.72 -4.87
N GLY A 139 -2.07 -5.06 -3.97
CA GLY A 139 -1.83 -5.73 -2.70
C GLY A 139 -2.39 -7.15 -2.67
N HIS A 140 -3.07 -7.49 -1.58
CA HIS A 140 -3.87 -8.68 -1.32
C HIS A 140 -3.07 -9.99 -1.18
N THR A 141 -2.01 -10.21 -1.95
CA THR A 141 -1.27 -11.48 -2.02
C THR A 141 -0.06 -11.50 -1.09
N VAL A 142 -0.31 -11.52 0.23
CA VAL A 142 0.73 -11.55 1.28
C VAL A 142 1.48 -12.88 1.38
N TYR A 143 0.94 -13.95 0.79
CA TYR A 143 1.49 -15.32 0.86
C TYR A 143 2.31 -15.73 -0.36
N SER A 144 2.35 -14.88 -1.37
CA SER A 144 2.97 -15.24 -2.63
C SER A 144 4.50 -15.38 -2.49
N HIS A 145 5.08 -16.25 -3.29
CA HIS A 145 6.53 -16.37 -3.37
C HIS A 145 7.14 -15.11 -3.99
N LYS A 146 8.43 -14.86 -3.75
CA LYS A 146 9.15 -13.71 -4.36
C LYS A 146 9.03 -13.66 -5.89
N THR A 147 8.79 -14.81 -6.53
CA THR A 147 8.50 -14.93 -7.96
C THR A 147 7.22 -14.21 -8.41
N ASP A 148 6.31 -13.91 -7.47
CA ASP A 148 5.03 -13.23 -7.77
C ASP A 148 5.11 -11.72 -7.56
N LEU A 149 6.31 -11.19 -7.32
CA LEU A 149 6.54 -9.76 -7.12
C LEU A 149 6.14 -8.97 -8.35
N MET A 150 6.51 -9.46 -9.52
CA MET A 150 6.12 -8.89 -10.80
C MET A 150 5.81 -9.98 -11.83
N ILE A 151 4.66 -9.88 -12.46
CA ILE A 151 4.24 -10.70 -13.60
C ILE A 151 3.70 -9.76 -14.67
N MET A 152 4.40 -9.61 -15.80
CA MET A 152 3.95 -8.81 -16.94
C MET A 152 3.43 -7.42 -16.53
N ASN A 153 4.20 -6.52 -15.98
CA ASN A 153 3.80 -5.18 -15.49
C ASN A 153 2.75 -5.18 -14.35
N ARG A 154 2.38 -6.33 -13.79
CA ARG A 154 1.59 -6.43 -12.57
C ARG A 154 2.54 -6.54 -11.37
N PHE A 155 2.50 -5.54 -10.48
CA PHE A 155 3.50 -5.33 -9.45
C PHE A 155 2.88 -5.40 -8.04
N ASN A 156 3.40 -6.29 -7.20
CA ASN A 156 2.93 -6.45 -5.83
C ASN A 156 3.60 -5.44 -4.88
N VAL A 157 2.80 -4.56 -4.28
CA VAL A 157 3.28 -3.53 -3.33
C VAL A 157 2.99 -3.89 -1.87
N CYS A 158 2.60 -5.13 -1.59
CA CYS A 158 2.46 -5.61 -0.21
C CYS A 158 3.78 -5.42 0.54
N LEU A 159 3.72 -4.79 1.71
CA LEU A 159 4.92 -4.38 2.45
C LEU A 159 5.84 -5.56 2.84
N ASP A 160 5.33 -6.79 2.86
CA ASP A 160 6.11 -7.99 3.15
C ASP A 160 7.24 -8.23 2.14
N PHE A 161 7.08 -7.77 0.90
CA PHE A 161 8.10 -7.86 -0.15
C PHE A 161 9.16 -6.74 -0.08
N TRP A 162 8.86 -5.65 0.65
CA TRP A 162 9.63 -4.39 0.64
C TRP A 162 10.27 -4.08 2.00
N ASN A 163 10.74 -5.11 2.71
CA ASN A 163 11.34 -4.97 4.05
C ASN A 163 10.44 -4.21 5.02
N TYR A 164 9.14 -4.47 4.94
CA TYR A 164 8.10 -3.84 5.76
C TYR A 164 8.11 -2.30 5.68
N SER A 165 8.31 -1.76 4.47
CA SER A 165 8.36 -0.32 4.19
C SER A 165 7.55 0.03 2.95
N PRO A 166 6.99 1.24 2.85
CA PRO A 166 6.48 1.77 1.58
C PRO A 166 7.56 1.83 0.51
N ILE A 167 7.18 1.64 -0.76
CA ILE A 167 8.05 1.74 -1.93
C ILE A 167 7.72 3.01 -2.73
N LYS A 168 8.74 3.67 -3.29
CA LYS A 168 8.55 4.77 -4.23
C LYS A 168 8.10 4.28 -5.60
N TYR A 169 7.26 5.05 -6.26
CA TYR A 169 6.82 4.75 -7.63
C TYR A 169 7.99 4.76 -8.61
N SER A 170 8.93 5.70 -8.48
CA SER A 170 10.17 5.73 -9.27
C SER A 170 10.94 4.40 -9.20
N THR A 171 11.02 3.78 -8.01
CA THR A 171 11.67 2.47 -7.85
C THR A 171 10.90 1.35 -8.57
N ILE A 172 9.57 1.39 -8.58
CA ILE A 172 8.76 0.42 -9.35
C ILE A 172 9.05 0.56 -10.84
N LYS A 173 9.13 1.79 -11.36
CA LYS A 173 9.45 2.06 -12.77
C LYS A 173 10.83 1.54 -13.17
N GLU A 174 11.84 1.79 -12.32
CA GLU A 174 13.20 1.29 -12.53
C GLU A 174 13.19 -0.23 -12.62
N PHE A 175 12.54 -0.91 -11.68
CA PHE A 175 12.43 -2.38 -11.65
C PHE A 175 11.73 -2.95 -12.89
N VAL A 176 10.64 -2.32 -13.35
CA VAL A 176 9.94 -2.74 -14.57
C VAL A 176 10.81 -2.57 -15.81
N ASN A 177 11.55 -1.46 -15.91
CA ASN A 177 12.41 -1.18 -17.07
C ASN A 177 13.63 -2.13 -17.14
N GLU A 178 14.14 -2.62 -16.00
CA GLU A 178 15.28 -3.56 -15.95
C GLU A 178 14.87 -4.99 -16.31
N THR A 179 13.58 -5.31 -16.24
CA THR A 179 13.07 -6.68 -16.45
C THR A 179 12.35 -6.88 -17.79
N ASN A 180 12.10 -5.82 -18.55
CA ASN A 180 11.61 -5.83 -19.93
C ASN A 180 12.74 -5.61 -20.92
#